data_f1f46d5902dbf901abe768c2ca984190
#
_entry.id   f1f46d5902dbf901abe768c2ca984190
#
_cell.length_a   1.000
_cell.length_b   1.000
_cell.length_c   1.000
_cell.angle_alpha   90.00
_cell.angle_beta   90.00
_cell.angle_gamma   90.00
#
_symmetry.space_group_name_H-M   'P 1'
#
loop_
_entity.id
_entity.type
_entity.pdbx_description
1 polymer ?
#
loop_
_entity_poly.entity_id
_entity_poly.type
_entity_poly.pdbx_seq_one_letter_code
_entity_poly.pdbx_strand_id
1 'polypeptide(L)'
;MKRILCALVLALLTGTALAQDAYPSRHITMVVPFPPGGVADLTGRPTAFAMEKFLKQRVIIENKTGAGGAIGMAYVANAKPDGYTIMMALSSISIIPEAEKLFERKSPYQMNQFAPIALISADPTVLVVRADSPWKSVKDLVEDAKKRPGKISFSSSGIYGTLHMAMEMFAQAADIKLWHVPYTGGGPAMNALVGGHVDALASGPSAVIGQIKGGKLRPLATWGDKRLAALPDVPTFKELGYDVEFYIWSGLFAPAGTPAPVMAALRNAAKQAVEDPEFKAIMTKIETPIHYLDAPEFQKFWDKDAAMLAAAVKRVGKVEDKK
;
A
#
# COMPACT_ATOMS: atom_id res chain seq x y z
N MET A 1 -27.46 22.85 61.89
CA MET A 1 -27.27 23.56 60.62
C MET A 1 -25.90 23.30 59.95
N LYS A 2 -24.76 23.26 60.65
CA LYS A 2 -23.43 22.99 59.99
C LYS A 2 -23.27 21.58 59.39
N ARG A 3 -23.95 20.53 59.88
CA ARG A 3 -23.85 19.15 59.35
C ARG A 3 -24.69 18.92 58.08
N ILE A 4 -25.71 19.73 57.84
CA ILE A 4 -26.56 19.65 56.64
C ILE A 4 -25.87 20.35 55.47
N LEU A 5 -25.10 21.41 55.74
CA LEU A 5 -24.34 22.15 54.70
C LEU A 5 -23.19 21.33 54.11
N CYS A 6 -22.50 20.48 54.94
CA CYS A 6 -21.46 19.58 54.46
C CYS A 6 -21.99 18.45 53.59
N ALA A 7 -23.20 17.94 53.83
CA ALA A 7 -23.82 16.90 53.02
C ALA A 7 -24.25 17.41 51.62
N LEU A 8 -24.68 18.68 51.52
CA LEU A 8 -25.05 19.29 50.25
C LEU A 8 -23.80 19.61 49.35
N VAL A 9 -22.66 19.95 49.93
CA VAL A 9 -21.41 20.20 49.17
C VAL A 9 -20.80 18.92 48.66
N LEU A 10 -20.93 17.78 49.37
CA LEU A 10 -20.48 16.46 48.90
C LEU A 10 -21.34 15.91 47.77
N ALA A 11 -22.64 16.25 47.70
CA ALA A 11 -23.54 15.80 46.62
C ALA A 11 -23.37 16.57 45.32
N LEU A 12 -22.72 17.75 45.33
CA LEU A 12 -22.41 18.55 44.15
C LEU A 12 -21.08 18.18 43.45
N LEU A 13 -20.28 17.31 44.08
CA LEU A 13 -19.02 16.79 43.51
C LEU A 13 -19.18 15.45 42.76
N THR A 14 -20.36 14.85 42.79
CA THR A 14 -20.68 13.64 42.06
C THR A 14 -21.37 13.98 40.74
N GLY A 15 -20.61 14.15 39.67
CA GLY A 15 -21.28 13.99 38.41
C GLY A 15 -20.98 15.00 37.31
N THR A 16 -19.77 15.17 36.94
CA THR A 16 -19.48 15.33 35.52
C THR A 16 -18.50 14.22 35.12
N ALA A 17 -18.98 12.97 35.20
CA ALA A 17 -18.51 12.00 34.24
C ALA A 17 -18.97 12.55 32.90
N LEU A 18 -18.09 13.33 32.22
CA LEU A 18 -18.23 13.63 30.79
C LEU A 18 -18.41 12.26 30.14
N ALA A 19 -19.63 11.96 29.74
CA ALA A 19 -19.89 10.82 28.87
C ALA A 19 -18.95 11.03 27.67
N GLN A 20 -17.85 10.33 27.70
CA GLN A 20 -16.92 10.34 26.57
C GLN A 20 -17.73 9.77 25.42
N ASP A 21 -18.08 10.62 24.46
CA ASP A 21 -18.87 10.20 23.29
C ASP A 21 -18.30 8.89 22.77
N ALA A 22 -19.17 7.89 22.64
CA ALA A 22 -18.74 6.57 22.21
C ALA A 22 -18.04 6.69 20.84
N TYR A 23 -16.79 6.26 20.75
CA TYR A 23 -16.05 6.28 19.50
C TYR A 23 -16.60 5.21 18.55
N PRO A 24 -16.80 5.55 17.24
CA PRO A 24 -16.73 6.89 16.64
C PRO A 24 -18.07 7.66 16.75
N SER A 25 -18.03 8.96 17.08
CA SER A 25 -19.20 9.85 17.12
C SER A 25 -19.37 10.70 15.85
N ARG A 26 -18.42 10.65 14.93
CA ARG A 26 -18.42 11.36 13.64
C ARG A 26 -17.73 10.52 12.57
N HIS A 27 -17.76 10.97 11.30
CA HIS A 27 -17.08 10.27 10.23
C HIS A 27 -15.57 10.16 10.48
N ILE A 28 -14.99 9.09 9.93
CA ILE A 28 -13.54 8.83 9.92
C ILE A 28 -13.02 9.13 8.52
N THR A 29 -11.86 9.78 8.42
CA THR A 29 -11.15 9.96 7.16
C THR A 29 -10.12 8.85 6.99
N MET A 30 -10.24 8.06 5.92
CA MET A 30 -9.21 7.12 5.49
C MET A 30 -8.36 7.77 4.41
N VAL A 31 -7.16 8.17 4.75
CA VAL A 31 -6.20 8.72 3.79
C VAL A 31 -5.64 7.58 2.94
N VAL A 32 -5.70 7.76 1.63
CA VAL A 32 -5.01 6.92 0.64
C VAL A 32 -3.88 7.76 0.05
N PRO A 33 -2.60 7.44 0.33
CA PRO A 33 -1.44 8.24 -0.10
C PRO A 33 -1.17 8.27 -1.61
N PHE A 34 -2.10 7.73 -2.40
CA PHE A 34 -1.95 7.54 -3.83
C PHE A 34 -3.21 8.01 -4.58
N PRO A 35 -3.11 8.32 -5.90
CA PRO A 35 -4.27 8.70 -6.70
C PRO A 35 -5.25 7.53 -6.87
N PRO A 36 -6.50 7.84 -7.24
CA PRO A 36 -7.51 6.83 -7.54
C PRO A 36 -7.07 5.83 -8.61
N GLY A 37 -7.58 4.59 -8.51
CA GLY A 37 -7.36 3.50 -9.49
C GLY A 37 -6.05 2.73 -9.30
N GLY A 38 -5.20 3.08 -8.32
CA GLY A 38 -4.07 2.25 -7.90
C GLY A 38 -4.47 1.23 -6.81
N VAL A 39 -3.57 0.30 -6.50
CA VAL A 39 -3.83 -0.81 -5.54
C VAL A 39 -4.37 -0.33 -4.20
N ALA A 40 -3.78 0.71 -3.60
CA ALA A 40 -4.25 1.24 -2.32
C ALA A 40 -5.68 1.80 -2.39
N ASP A 41 -6.05 2.43 -3.48
CA ASP A 41 -7.40 2.98 -3.68
C ASP A 41 -8.42 1.86 -3.94
N LEU A 42 -8.05 0.88 -4.79
CA LEU A 42 -8.89 -0.27 -5.12
C LEU A 42 -9.14 -1.18 -3.90
N THR A 43 -8.19 -1.26 -2.96
CA THR A 43 -8.36 -1.99 -1.69
C THR A 43 -9.02 -1.11 -0.62
N GLY A 44 -8.66 0.17 -0.55
CA GLY A 44 -9.12 1.10 0.48
C GLY A 44 -10.62 1.39 0.41
N ARG A 45 -11.18 1.60 -0.80
CA ARG A 45 -12.61 1.91 -0.94
C ARG A 45 -13.53 0.80 -0.47
N PRO A 46 -13.37 -0.46 -0.89
CA PRO A 46 -14.21 -1.54 -0.35
C PRO A 46 -13.98 -1.76 1.16
N THR A 47 -12.74 -1.59 1.64
CA THR A 47 -12.45 -1.70 3.08
C THR A 47 -13.18 -0.60 3.87
N ALA A 48 -13.11 0.65 3.44
CA ALA A 48 -13.81 1.77 4.07
C ALA A 48 -15.32 1.52 4.10
N PHE A 49 -15.90 1.16 2.96
CA PHE A 49 -17.33 0.87 2.84
C PHE A 49 -17.78 -0.28 3.77
N ALA A 50 -17.02 -1.36 3.83
CA ALA A 50 -17.34 -2.46 4.71
C ALA A 50 -17.20 -2.09 6.20
N MET A 51 -16.16 -1.31 6.57
CA MET A 51 -15.97 -0.85 7.95
C MET A 51 -17.11 0.06 8.43
N GLU A 52 -17.76 0.86 7.56
CA GLU A 52 -18.92 1.71 7.91
C GLU A 52 -20.04 0.91 8.57
N LYS A 53 -20.28 -0.34 8.11
CA LYS A 53 -21.33 -1.22 8.64
C LYS A 53 -21.15 -1.55 10.12
N PHE A 54 -19.89 -1.62 10.57
CA PHE A 54 -19.53 -2.03 11.94
C PHE A 54 -19.24 -0.83 12.84
N LEU A 55 -18.67 0.23 12.29
CA LEU A 55 -18.40 1.49 12.99
C LEU A 55 -19.66 2.35 13.18
N LYS A 56 -20.72 2.11 12.41
CA LYS A 56 -21.96 2.91 12.38
C LYS A 56 -21.70 4.39 12.06
N GLN A 57 -20.56 4.69 11.41
CA GLN A 57 -20.14 5.99 10.96
C GLN A 57 -19.51 5.87 9.59
N ARG A 58 -19.59 6.93 8.79
CA ARG A 58 -18.96 6.99 7.45
C ARG A 58 -17.44 6.89 7.56
N VAL A 59 -16.83 6.17 6.63
CA VAL A 59 -15.37 6.14 6.43
C VAL A 59 -15.06 6.73 5.07
N ILE A 60 -14.67 8.00 5.06
CA ILE A 60 -14.52 8.79 3.82
C ILE A 60 -13.09 8.65 3.31
N ILE A 61 -12.93 8.27 2.04
CA ILE A 61 -11.62 8.22 1.38
C ILE A 61 -11.15 9.62 1.00
N GLU A 62 -9.91 9.95 1.38
CA GLU A 62 -9.22 11.14 0.92
C GLU A 62 -7.88 10.75 0.27
N ASN A 63 -7.74 10.99 -1.05
CA ASN A 63 -6.50 10.71 -1.76
C ASN A 63 -5.50 11.88 -1.59
N LYS A 64 -4.41 11.68 -0.81
CA LYS A 64 -3.31 12.65 -0.62
C LYS A 64 -2.05 12.14 -1.31
N THR A 65 -1.86 12.56 -2.55
CA THR A 65 -0.91 11.96 -3.49
C THR A 65 0.43 12.68 -3.56
N GLY A 66 1.47 11.96 -3.98
CA GLY A 66 2.77 12.52 -4.33
C GLY A 66 3.95 11.87 -3.62
N ALA A 67 5.13 12.00 -4.23
CA ALA A 67 6.42 11.50 -3.73
C ALA A 67 6.37 10.01 -3.28
N GLY A 68 5.83 9.10 -4.13
CA GLY A 68 5.74 7.69 -3.78
C GLY A 68 4.79 7.36 -2.62
N GLY A 69 3.94 8.31 -2.22
CA GLY A 69 3.04 8.23 -1.06
C GLY A 69 3.52 9.03 0.16
N ALA A 70 4.74 9.59 0.13
CA ALA A 70 5.33 10.29 1.28
C ALA A 70 4.48 11.44 1.79
N ILE A 71 3.79 12.20 0.90
CA ILE A 71 2.96 13.34 1.27
C ILE A 71 1.79 12.89 2.14
N GLY A 72 1.04 11.88 1.71
CA GLY A 72 -0.10 11.36 2.47
C GLY A 72 0.33 10.67 3.77
N MET A 73 1.43 9.94 3.75
CA MET A 73 1.99 9.29 4.94
C MET A 73 2.45 10.34 5.98
N ALA A 74 3.16 11.39 5.56
CA ALA A 74 3.56 12.49 6.44
C ALA A 74 2.34 13.23 7.02
N TYR A 75 1.28 13.41 6.24
CA TYR A 75 0.04 13.99 6.73
C TYR A 75 -0.55 13.18 7.89
N VAL A 76 -0.63 11.85 7.74
CA VAL A 76 -1.18 10.98 8.79
C VAL A 76 -0.23 10.87 9.98
N ALA A 77 1.08 10.82 9.76
CA ALA A 77 2.08 10.82 10.84
C ALA A 77 1.96 12.03 11.78
N ASN A 78 1.45 13.15 11.28
CA ASN A 78 1.24 14.40 12.03
C ASN A 78 -0.23 14.64 12.41
N ALA A 79 -1.13 13.72 12.09
CA ALA A 79 -2.54 13.82 12.46
C ALA A 79 -2.74 13.56 13.96
N LYS A 80 -3.89 14.03 14.50
CA LYS A 80 -4.25 13.74 15.89
C LYS A 80 -4.44 12.23 16.07
N PRO A 81 -3.89 11.65 17.15
CA PRO A 81 -4.05 10.22 17.44
C PRO A 81 -5.39 9.93 18.13
N ASP A 82 -6.50 10.35 17.52
CA ASP A 82 -7.86 10.22 18.03
C ASP A 82 -8.71 9.18 17.27
N GLY A 83 -8.12 8.53 16.24
CA GLY A 83 -8.76 7.51 15.42
C GLY A 83 -9.65 8.05 14.30
N TYR A 84 -9.83 9.38 14.18
CA TYR A 84 -10.64 9.96 13.09
C TYR A 84 -9.86 10.21 11.80
N THR A 85 -8.55 10.01 11.84
CA THR A 85 -7.69 9.95 10.65
C THR A 85 -6.95 8.62 10.66
N ILE A 86 -7.24 7.76 9.70
CA ILE A 86 -6.54 6.48 9.48
C ILE A 86 -5.98 6.47 8.06
N MET A 87 -5.18 5.46 7.73
CA MET A 87 -4.52 5.38 6.42
C MET A 87 -4.57 3.98 5.85
N MET A 88 -4.78 3.87 4.54
CA MET A 88 -4.48 2.67 3.76
C MET A 88 -3.13 2.87 3.06
N ALA A 89 -2.07 2.24 3.57
CA ALA A 89 -0.71 2.35 3.04
C ALA A 89 -0.28 1.11 2.25
N LEU A 90 0.78 1.29 1.48
CA LEU A 90 1.53 0.23 0.77
C LEU A 90 2.96 0.13 1.32
N SER A 91 3.72 -0.85 0.84
CA SER A 91 5.11 -1.11 1.27
C SER A 91 6.07 0.08 1.16
N SER A 92 5.74 1.12 0.37
CA SER A 92 6.55 2.34 0.33
C SER A 92 6.63 3.09 1.67
N ILE A 93 5.75 2.79 2.64
CA ILE A 93 5.84 3.30 4.01
C ILE A 93 7.18 2.94 4.67
N SER A 94 7.76 1.78 4.31
CA SER A 94 9.07 1.32 4.80
C SER A 94 10.21 1.70 3.88
N ILE A 95 9.96 1.82 2.57
CA ILE A 95 10.98 2.08 1.56
C ILE A 95 11.48 3.53 1.64
N ILE A 96 10.56 4.50 1.72
CA ILE A 96 10.89 5.93 1.63
C ILE A 96 11.82 6.38 2.76
N PRO A 97 11.60 6.05 4.05
CA PRO A 97 12.54 6.43 5.09
C PRO A 97 13.95 5.88 4.89
N GLU A 98 14.08 4.67 4.34
CA GLU A 98 15.39 4.07 4.04
C GLU A 98 16.05 4.74 2.83
N ALA A 99 15.28 5.09 1.80
CA ALA A 99 15.78 5.84 0.66
C ALA A 99 16.29 7.23 1.07
N GLU A 100 15.58 7.96 1.93
CA GLU A 100 16.04 9.27 2.43
C GLU A 100 17.37 9.18 3.17
N LYS A 101 17.64 8.08 3.88
CA LYS A 101 18.95 7.81 4.52
C LYS A 101 20.08 7.72 3.49
N LEU A 102 19.86 7.12 2.31
CA LEU A 102 20.87 7.06 1.25
C LEU A 102 21.29 8.45 0.76
N PHE A 103 20.35 9.40 0.76
CA PHE A 103 20.61 10.77 0.31
C PHE A 103 20.98 11.70 1.45
N GLU A 104 21.16 11.18 2.68
CA GLU A 104 21.45 11.96 3.89
C GLU A 104 20.40 13.05 4.14
N ARG A 105 19.14 12.77 3.77
CA ARG A 105 18.02 13.70 3.94
C ARG A 105 17.15 13.29 5.12
N LYS A 106 16.49 14.27 5.74
CA LYS A 106 15.48 13.99 6.76
C LYS A 106 14.25 13.40 6.10
N SER A 107 13.84 12.21 6.55
CA SER A 107 12.60 11.61 6.10
C SER A 107 11.38 12.46 6.50
N PRO A 108 10.36 12.59 5.65
CA PRO A 108 9.13 13.33 5.94
C PRO A 108 8.30 12.70 7.07
N TYR A 109 8.54 11.45 7.40
CA TYR A 109 7.94 10.71 8.52
C TYR A 109 8.88 9.60 8.98
N GLN A 110 8.57 9.02 10.15
CA GLN A 110 9.25 7.85 10.69
C GLN A 110 8.24 6.71 10.86
N MET A 111 8.68 5.46 10.70
CA MET A 111 7.80 4.28 10.83
C MET A 111 7.12 4.19 12.21
N ASN A 112 7.81 4.56 13.28
CA ASN A 112 7.29 4.54 14.64
C ASN A 112 6.19 5.59 14.92
N GLN A 113 5.88 6.46 13.95
CA GLN A 113 4.74 7.38 14.02
C GLN A 113 3.41 6.73 13.62
N PHE A 114 3.43 5.45 13.25
CA PHE A 114 2.23 4.70 12.85
C PHE A 114 1.99 3.51 13.77
N ALA A 115 0.72 3.27 14.08
CA ALA A 115 0.25 2.08 14.77
C ALA A 115 -0.53 1.21 13.77
N PRO A 116 -0.14 -0.06 13.53
CA PRO A 116 -0.86 -0.95 12.62
C PRO A 116 -2.24 -1.29 13.17
N ILE A 117 -3.25 -1.26 12.30
CA ILE A 117 -4.62 -1.72 12.60
C ILE A 117 -4.80 -3.15 12.08
N ALA A 118 -4.58 -3.35 10.78
CA ALA A 118 -4.68 -4.65 10.13
C ALA A 118 -3.99 -4.66 8.76
N LEU A 119 -3.42 -5.78 8.37
CA LEU A 119 -3.14 -6.09 6.97
C LEU A 119 -4.44 -6.54 6.30
N ILE A 120 -4.69 -6.09 5.08
CA ILE A 120 -5.90 -6.43 4.32
C ILE A 120 -5.57 -7.35 3.15
N SER A 121 -4.51 -7.05 2.39
CA SER A 121 -4.03 -7.87 1.28
C SER A 121 -2.52 -7.84 1.17
N ALA A 122 -1.96 -8.90 0.60
CA ALA A 122 -0.54 -8.98 0.23
C ALA A 122 -0.45 -9.81 -1.06
N ASP A 123 -0.22 -9.12 -2.17
CA ASP A 123 -0.25 -9.73 -3.49
C ASP A 123 1.12 -9.71 -4.15
N PRO A 124 1.54 -10.78 -4.80
CA PRO A 124 2.74 -10.71 -5.63
C PRO A 124 2.51 -9.72 -6.77
N THR A 125 3.48 -8.86 -6.99
CA THR A 125 3.47 -7.89 -8.08
C THR A 125 3.52 -8.62 -9.42
N VAL A 126 2.97 -8.04 -10.49
CA VAL A 126 2.94 -8.57 -11.85
C VAL A 126 3.72 -7.64 -12.78
N LEU A 127 4.68 -8.18 -13.53
CA LEU A 127 5.32 -7.46 -14.64
C LEU A 127 4.41 -7.52 -15.86
N VAL A 128 4.03 -6.36 -16.36
CA VAL A 128 3.20 -6.23 -17.55
C VAL A 128 3.83 -5.34 -18.60
N VAL A 129 3.57 -5.68 -19.84
CA VAL A 129 3.87 -4.88 -21.04
C VAL A 129 2.59 -4.73 -21.86
N ARG A 130 2.57 -3.86 -22.87
CA ARG A 130 1.44 -3.81 -23.81
C ARG A 130 1.31 -5.13 -24.57
N ALA A 131 0.10 -5.50 -24.96
CA ALA A 131 -0.16 -6.74 -25.70
C ALA A 131 0.52 -6.76 -27.08
N ASP A 132 0.70 -5.59 -27.72
CA ASP A 132 1.40 -5.40 -28.99
C ASP A 132 2.92 -5.24 -28.84
N SER A 133 3.46 -5.27 -27.62
CA SER A 133 4.90 -5.26 -27.35
C SER A 133 5.62 -6.41 -28.08
N PRO A 134 6.86 -6.21 -28.55
CA PRO A 134 7.66 -7.27 -29.16
C PRO A 134 8.00 -8.39 -28.16
N TRP A 135 8.04 -8.10 -26.87
CA TRP A 135 8.40 -9.06 -25.82
C TRP A 135 7.21 -9.96 -25.45
N LYS A 136 7.38 -11.25 -25.63
CA LYS A 136 6.39 -12.28 -25.28
C LYS A 136 6.76 -13.00 -23.98
N SER A 137 7.97 -12.82 -23.51
CA SER A 137 8.52 -13.43 -22.30
C SER A 137 9.47 -12.47 -21.57
N VAL A 138 9.81 -12.78 -20.32
CA VAL A 138 10.87 -12.07 -19.57
C VAL A 138 12.21 -12.19 -20.30
N LYS A 139 12.49 -13.36 -20.91
CA LYS A 139 13.71 -13.59 -21.68
C LYS A 139 13.86 -12.58 -22.81
N ASP A 140 12.80 -12.36 -23.61
CA ASP A 140 12.84 -11.40 -24.72
C ASP A 140 13.15 -9.98 -24.23
N LEU A 141 12.50 -9.56 -23.12
CA LEU A 141 12.72 -8.25 -22.51
C LEU A 141 14.16 -8.10 -22.01
N VAL A 142 14.69 -9.12 -21.32
CA VAL A 142 16.06 -9.10 -20.77
C VAL A 142 17.10 -9.07 -21.89
N GLU A 143 16.93 -9.88 -22.94
CA GLU A 143 17.84 -9.90 -24.08
C GLU A 143 17.86 -8.56 -24.81
N ASP A 144 16.70 -7.92 -24.99
CA ASP A 144 16.62 -6.59 -25.60
C ASP A 144 17.22 -5.51 -24.69
N ALA A 145 16.95 -5.56 -23.38
CA ALA A 145 17.54 -4.63 -22.41
C ALA A 145 19.06 -4.72 -22.36
N LYS A 146 19.65 -5.91 -22.51
CA LYS A 146 21.10 -6.11 -22.61
C LYS A 146 21.69 -5.55 -23.89
N LYS A 147 20.96 -5.62 -25.01
CA LYS A 147 21.38 -5.02 -26.29
C LYS A 147 21.26 -3.50 -26.30
N ARG A 148 20.30 -2.95 -25.56
CA ARG A 148 19.97 -1.53 -25.53
C ARG A 148 19.88 -0.99 -24.11
N PRO A 149 20.98 -0.97 -23.32
CA PRO A 149 20.92 -0.58 -21.90
C PRO A 149 20.30 0.81 -21.70
N GLY A 150 19.32 0.90 -20.79
CA GLY A 150 18.64 2.14 -20.45
C GLY A 150 17.70 2.68 -21.54
N LYS A 151 17.31 1.87 -22.52
CA LYS A 151 16.37 2.29 -23.59
C LYS A 151 14.96 1.77 -23.40
N ILE A 152 14.77 0.71 -22.61
CA ILE A 152 13.46 0.21 -22.24
C ILE A 152 12.97 1.00 -21.03
N SER A 153 11.84 1.68 -21.20
CA SER A 153 11.25 2.50 -20.16
C SER A 153 10.27 1.72 -19.29
N PHE A 154 10.18 2.09 -18.02
CA PHE A 154 9.13 1.59 -17.15
C PHE A 154 8.52 2.70 -16.31
N SER A 155 7.20 2.62 -16.08
CA SER A 155 6.50 3.53 -15.20
C SER A 155 6.43 3.01 -13.76
N SER A 156 6.28 3.92 -12.80
CA SER A 156 6.09 3.59 -11.40
C SER A 156 5.20 4.58 -10.68
N SER A 157 4.92 4.31 -9.40
CA SER A 157 4.16 5.19 -8.51
C SER A 157 5.00 6.32 -7.88
N GLY A 158 6.17 6.61 -8.43
CA GLY A 158 7.13 7.60 -7.91
C GLY A 158 8.47 6.96 -7.55
N ILE A 159 9.50 7.79 -7.39
CA ILE A 159 10.85 7.35 -7.05
C ILE A 159 10.83 6.71 -5.65
N TYR A 160 11.46 5.55 -5.51
CA TYR A 160 11.40 4.69 -4.31
C TYR A 160 9.97 4.37 -3.84
N GLY A 161 8.97 4.53 -4.72
CA GLY A 161 7.64 3.98 -4.50
C GLY A 161 7.64 2.45 -4.64
N THR A 162 6.57 1.81 -4.17
CA THR A 162 6.41 0.34 -4.20
C THR A 162 6.69 -0.25 -5.59
N LEU A 163 6.10 0.31 -6.65
CA LEU A 163 6.24 -0.21 -8.02
C LEU A 163 7.65 0.04 -8.61
N HIS A 164 8.32 1.13 -8.21
CA HIS A 164 9.68 1.42 -8.61
C HIS A 164 10.64 0.36 -8.05
N MET A 165 10.55 0.07 -6.74
CA MET A 165 11.42 -0.90 -6.09
C MET A 165 11.28 -2.31 -6.67
N ALA A 166 10.05 -2.74 -7.01
CA ALA A 166 9.84 -4.02 -7.67
C ALA A 166 10.63 -4.12 -8.99
N MET A 167 10.57 -3.08 -9.83
CA MET A 167 11.29 -3.04 -11.11
C MET A 167 12.81 -2.96 -10.93
N GLU A 168 13.31 -2.16 -9.99
CA GLU A 168 14.74 -2.04 -9.70
C GLU A 168 15.33 -3.36 -9.18
N MET A 169 14.60 -4.05 -8.29
CA MET A 169 15.00 -5.37 -7.81
C MET A 169 15.07 -6.41 -8.94
N PHE A 170 14.11 -6.39 -9.88
CA PHE A 170 14.18 -7.23 -11.06
C PHE A 170 15.34 -6.84 -11.98
N ALA A 171 15.51 -5.56 -12.29
CA ALA A 171 16.59 -5.08 -13.14
C ALA A 171 17.97 -5.50 -12.58
N GLN A 172 18.15 -5.43 -11.28
CA GLN A 172 19.35 -5.89 -10.59
C GLN A 172 19.52 -7.41 -10.68
N ALA A 173 18.46 -8.20 -10.42
CA ALA A 173 18.51 -9.66 -10.49
C ALA A 173 18.79 -10.17 -11.92
N ALA A 174 18.36 -9.44 -12.94
CA ALA A 174 18.56 -9.75 -14.36
C ALA A 174 19.84 -9.15 -14.97
N ASP A 175 20.59 -8.34 -14.19
CA ASP A 175 21.75 -7.56 -14.66
C ASP A 175 21.42 -6.75 -15.91
N ILE A 176 20.37 -5.92 -15.84
CA ILE A 176 19.91 -5.04 -16.93
C ILE A 176 19.76 -3.60 -16.44
N LYS A 177 19.78 -2.66 -17.40
CA LYS A 177 19.50 -1.25 -17.15
C LYS A 177 18.21 -0.85 -17.84
N LEU A 178 17.26 -0.35 -17.07
CA LEU A 178 16.00 0.19 -17.54
C LEU A 178 15.94 1.70 -17.32
N TRP A 179 15.03 2.38 -17.99
CA TRP A 179 14.80 3.81 -17.84
C TRP A 179 13.52 4.04 -17.03
N HIS A 180 13.68 4.56 -15.82
CA HIS A 180 12.56 4.86 -14.95
C HIS A 180 11.85 6.16 -15.35
N VAL A 181 10.51 6.10 -15.46
CA VAL A 181 9.62 7.25 -15.68
C VAL A 181 8.63 7.32 -14.52
N PRO A 182 8.86 8.22 -13.54
CA PRO A 182 8.00 8.32 -12.36
C PRO A 182 6.66 8.99 -12.67
N TYR A 183 5.58 8.45 -12.09
CA TYR A 183 4.24 9.02 -12.07
C TYR A 183 3.79 9.28 -10.64
N THR A 184 2.66 9.97 -10.47
CA THR A 184 2.13 10.31 -9.13
C THR A 184 1.53 9.11 -8.39
N GLY A 185 1.35 7.95 -9.06
CA GLY A 185 0.82 6.72 -8.48
C GLY A 185 0.55 5.64 -9.52
N GLY A 186 0.11 4.46 -9.06
CA GLY A 186 -0.08 3.26 -9.88
C GLY A 186 -1.13 3.43 -10.99
N GLY A 187 -2.23 4.15 -10.75
CA GLY A 187 -3.26 4.41 -11.77
C GLY A 187 -2.71 5.20 -12.96
N PRO A 188 -2.13 6.40 -12.76
CA PRO A 188 -1.45 7.15 -13.80
C PRO A 188 -0.32 6.37 -14.49
N ALA A 189 0.47 5.58 -13.76
CA ALA A 189 1.53 4.75 -14.32
C ALA A 189 0.99 3.68 -15.28
N MET A 190 -0.13 3.03 -14.92
CA MET A 190 -0.80 2.06 -15.77
C MET A 190 -1.38 2.73 -17.03
N ASN A 191 -2.01 3.89 -16.89
CA ASN A 191 -2.55 4.63 -18.04
C ASN A 191 -1.44 5.00 -19.03
N ALA A 192 -0.26 5.36 -18.53
CA ALA A 192 0.91 5.65 -19.36
C ALA A 192 1.38 4.41 -20.15
N LEU A 193 1.39 3.22 -19.51
CA LEU A 193 1.70 1.97 -20.20
C LEU A 193 0.66 1.65 -21.29
N VAL A 194 -0.63 1.69 -20.95
CA VAL A 194 -1.72 1.42 -21.92
C VAL A 194 -1.68 2.42 -23.07
N GLY A 195 -1.35 3.68 -22.80
CA GLY A 195 -1.19 4.74 -23.79
C GLY A 195 0.10 4.65 -24.63
N GLY A 196 1.02 3.72 -24.33
CA GLY A 196 2.28 3.55 -25.05
C GLY A 196 3.34 4.62 -24.76
N HIS A 197 3.21 5.33 -23.63
CA HIS A 197 4.19 6.34 -23.21
C HIS A 197 5.39 5.70 -22.47
N VAL A 198 5.25 4.46 -22.05
CA VAL A 198 6.31 3.63 -21.45
C VAL A 198 6.15 2.19 -21.92
N ASP A 199 7.18 1.38 -21.72
CA ASP A 199 7.26 0.02 -22.27
C ASP A 199 6.80 -1.06 -21.28
N ALA A 200 7.03 -0.87 -19.98
CA ALA A 200 6.77 -1.85 -18.95
C ALA A 200 6.24 -1.22 -17.65
N LEU A 201 5.64 -2.05 -16.80
CA LEU A 201 5.16 -1.67 -15.47
C LEU A 201 5.16 -2.89 -14.56
N ALA A 202 5.60 -2.72 -13.31
CA ALA A 202 5.26 -3.61 -12.21
C ALA A 202 4.00 -3.08 -11.49
N SER A 203 2.99 -3.92 -11.24
CA SER A 203 1.80 -3.48 -10.52
C SER A 203 1.12 -4.64 -9.78
N GLY A 204 0.24 -4.32 -8.84
CA GLY A 204 -0.59 -5.35 -8.20
C GLY A 204 -1.67 -5.88 -9.14
N PRO A 205 -2.12 -7.12 -8.94
CA PRO A 205 -3.14 -7.78 -9.78
C PRO A 205 -4.41 -6.94 -9.94
N SER A 206 -4.93 -6.37 -8.85
CA SER A 206 -6.15 -5.54 -8.85
C SER A 206 -6.14 -4.42 -9.89
N ALA A 207 -4.98 -3.82 -10.13
CA ALA A 207 -4.85 -2.69 -11.04
C ALA A 207 -4.72 -3.12 -12.51
N VAL A 208 -4.16 -4.32 -12.80
CA VAL A 208 -3.82 -4.72 -14.17
C VAL A 208 -4.68 -5.85 -14.75
N ILE A 209 -5.34 -6.65 -13.89
CA ILE A 209 -6.06 -7.85 -14.36
C ILE A 209 -7.16 -7.55 -15.37
N GLY A 210 -7.88 -6.45 -15.21
CA GLY A 210 -8.90 -6.01 -16.16
C GLY A 210 -8.33 -5.69 -17.54
N GLN A 211 -7.14 -5.09 -17.60
CA GLN A 211 -6.45 -4.76 -18.85
C GLN A 211 -5.84 -6.02 -19.50
N ILE A 212 -5.39 -6.98 -18.68
CA ILE A 212 -4.90 -8.29 -19.15
C ILE A 212 -6.06 -9.09 -19.75
N LYS A 213 -7.18 -9.25 -19.04
CA LYS A 213 -8.39 -9.94 -19.53
C LYS A 213 -9.00 -9.24 -20.75
N GLY A 214 -8.87 -7.92 -20.83
CA GLY A 214 -9.27 -7.12 -21.99
C GLY A 214 -8.31 -7.14 -23.18
N GLY A 215 -7.21 -7.92 -23.11
CA GLY A 215 -6.23 -8.08 -24.19
C GLY A 215 -5.39 -6.84 -24.48
N LYS A 216 -5.35 -5.84 -23.59
CA LYS A 216 -4.54 -4.63 -23.74
C LYS A 216 -3.13 -4.78 -23.18
N LEU A 217 -2.99 -5.57 -22.13
CA LEU A 217 -1.70 -5.85 -21.49
C LEU A 217 -1.38 -7.34 -21.55
N ARG A 218 -0.08 -7.65 -21.61
CA ARG A 218 0.48 -9.00 -21.49
C ARG A 218 1.26 -9.09 -20.20
N PRO A 219 0.91 -10.03 -19.28
CA PRO A 219 1.75 -10.34 -18.13
C PRO A 219 2.93 -11.19 -18.58
N LEU A 220 4.14 -10.89 -18.07
CA LEU A 220 5.36 -11.63 -18.37
C LEU A 220 5.82 -12.52 -17.23
N ALA A 221 5.71 -12.05 -15.99
CA ALA A 221 6.05 -12.79 -14.77
C ALA A 221 5.42 -12.17 -13.54
N THR A 222 5.45 -12.91 -12.43
CA THR A 222 5.06 -12.42 -11.11
C THR A 222 6.24 -12.49 -10.13
N TRP A 223 6.23 -11.62 -9.11
CA TRP A 223 7.25 -11.60 -8.05
C TRP A 223 6.91 -12.52 -6.86
N GLY A 224 5.96 -13.43 -6.99
CA GLY A 224 5.56 -14.35 -5.92
C GLY A 224 6.46 -15.58 -5.81
N ASP A 225 6.35 -16.26 -4.69
CA ASP A 225 6.90 -17.61 -4.47
C ASP A 225 6.11 -18.68 -5.25
N LYS A 226 4.86 -18.37 -5.60
CA LYS A 226 3.93 -19.19 -6.39
C LYS A 226 3.24 -18.36 -7.46
N ARG A 227 2.76 -19.03 -8.51
CA ARG A 227 1.93 -18.41 -9.53
C ARG A 227 0.62 -17.88 -8.94
N LEU A 228 0.15 -16.77 -9.47
CA LEU A 228 -1.15 -16.23 -9.11
C LEU A 228 -2.27 -17.12 -9.62
N ALA A 229 -3.26 -17.43 -8.78
CA ALA A 229 -4.45 -18.19 -9.20
C ALA A 229 -5.21 -17.51 -10.35
N ALA A 230 -5.21 -16.18 -10.39
CA ALA A 230 -5.81 -15.39 -11.46
C ALA A 230 -5.02 -15.41 -12.78
N LEU A 231 -3.76 -15.85 -12.75
CA LEU A 231 -2.82 -15.89 -13.89
C LEU A 231 -2.00 -17.19 -13.84
N PRO A 232 -2.63 -18.39 -13.95
CA PRO A 232 -1.95 -19.67 -13.72
C PRO A 232 -0.88 -19.98 -14.75
N ASP A 233 -0.97 -19.40 -15.95
CA ASP A 233 -0.01 -19.61 -17.04
C ASP A 233 1.20 -18.66 -16.96
N VAL A 234 1.16 -17.65 -16.07
CA VAL A 234 2.23 -16.67 -15.91
C VAL A 234 3.24 -17.19 -14.90
N PRO A 235 4.52 -17.38 -15.30
CA PRO A 235 5.54 -17.89 -14.40
C PRO A 235 5.92 -16.88 -13.33
N THR A 236 6.50 -17.35 -12.23
CA THR A 236 7.18 -16.49 -11.27
C THR A 236 8.60 -16.17 -11.74
N PHE A 237 9.18 -15.09 -11.26
CA PHE A 237 10.59 -14.79 -11.52
C PHE A 237 11.52 -15.90 -11.01
N LYS A 238 11.19 -16.53 -9.89
CA LYS A 238 11.94 -17.69 -9.35
C LYS A 238 11.93 -18.88 -10.29
N GLU A 239 10.77 -19.21 -10.90
CA GLU A 239 10.69 -20.26 -11.93
C GLU A 239 11.55 -19.94 -13.15
N LEU A 240 11.77 -18.66 -13.44
CA LEU A 240 12.62 -18.19 -14.55
C LEU A 240 14.11 -18.06 -14.16
N GLY A 241 14.49 -18.42 -12.94
CA GLY A 241 15.87 -18.38 -12.46
C GLY A 241 16.32 -17.02 -11.88
N TYR A 242 15.41 -16.07 -11.69
CA TYR A 242 15.71 -14.79 -11.03
C TYR A 242 15.31 -14.87 -9.54
N ASP A 243 16.29 -14.75 -8.65
CA ASP A 243 16.05 -14.75 -7.20
C ASP A 243 15.55 -13.37 -6.75
N VAL A 244 14.30 -13.08 -7.07
CA VAL A 244 13.61 -11.85 -6.67
C VAL A 244 12.17 -12.17 -6.27
N GLU A 245 11.77 -11.61 -5.14
CA GLU A 245 10.43 -11.72 -4.60
C GLU A 245 9.98 -10.34 -4.10
N PHE A 246 8.74 -9.96 -4.39
CA PHE A 246 8.19 -8.70 -3.98
C PHE A 246 6.66 -8.76 -3.92
N TYR A 247 6.11 -8.41 -2.75
CA TYR A 247 4.67 -8.32 -2.54
C TYR A 247 4.26 -6.86 -2.38
N ILE A 248 3.22 -6.48 -3.10
CA ILE A 248 2.52 -5.24 -2.82
C ILE A 248 1.44 -5.56 -1.80
N TRP A 249 1.54 -4.99 -0.63
CA TRP A 249 0.57 -5.21 0.43
C TRP A 249 -0.19 -3.93 0.77
N SER A 250 -1.43 -4.06 1.24
CA SER A 250 -2.29 -2.97 1.66
C SER A 250 -2.60 -3.12 3.14
N GLY A 251 -2.15 -2.18 3.94
CA GLY A 251 -2.31 -2.17 5.39
C GLY A 251 -2.99 -0.92 5.91
N LEU A 252 -3.82 -1.11 6.93
CA LEU A 252 -4.47 -0.03 7.67
C LEU A 252 -3.59 0.40 8.85
N PHE A 253 -3.44 1.72 8.99
CA PHE A 253 -2.68 2.34 10.07
C PHE A 253 -3.45 3.50 10.70
N ALA A 254 -3.17 3.75 11.96
CA ALA A 254 -3.51 4.98 12.67
C ALA A 254 -2.23 5.72 13.08
N PRO A 255 -2.30 7.02 13.44
CA PRO A 255 -1.18 7.69 14.11
C PRO A 255 -0.78 6.96 15.39
N ALA A 256 0.52 6.89 15.68
CA ALA A 256 1.01 6.34 16.93
C ALA A 256 0.45 7.13 18.14
N GLY A 257 0.16 6.43 19.22
CA GLY A 257 -0.48 7.02 20.41
C GLY A 257 -2.01 7.08 20.34
N THR A 258 -2.64 6.54 19.29
CA THR A 258 -4.11 6.36 19.25
C THR A 258 -4.55 5.49 20.44
N PRO A 259 -5.57 5.93 21.24
CA PRO A 259 -5.97 5.24 22.47
C PRO A 259 -6.38 3.78 22.23
N ALA A 260 -6.05 2.90 23.18
CA ALA A 260 -6.33 1.47 23.07
C ALA A 260 -7.80 1.12 22.79
N PRO A 261 -8.82 1.76 23.38
CA PRO A 261 -10.23 1.50 23.05
C PRO A 261 -10.58 1.86 21.60
N VAL A 262 -9.99 2.95 21.07
CA VAL A 262 -10.17 3.39 19.69
C VAL A 262 -9.53 2.38 18.74
N MET A 263 -8.29 1.95 19.02
CA MET A 263 -7.61 0.92 18.24
C MET A 263 -8.38 -0.40 18.24
N ALA A 264 -8.95 -0.80 19.38
CA ALA A 264 -9.77 -2.00 19.47
C ALA A 264 -11.02 -1.91 18.57
N ALA A 265 -11.70 -0.76 18.54
CA ALA A 265 -12.86 -0.53 17.67
C ALA A 265 -12.47 -0.59 16.19
N LEU A 266 -11.36 0.06 15.79
CA LEU A 266 -10.85 0.04 14.40
C LEU A 266 -10.44 -1.37 13.96
N ARG A 267 -9.71 -2.11 14.81
CA ARG A 267 -9.30 -3.49 14.53
C ARG A 267 -10.51 -4.42 14.37
N ASN A 268 -11.48 -4.31 15.29
CA ASN A 268 -12.71 -5.11 15.20
C ASN A 268 -13.49 -4.80 13.91
N ALA A 269 -13.62 -3.53 13.54
CA ALA A 269 -14.26 -3.14 12.28
C ALA A 269 -13.52 -3.66 11.04
N ALA A 270 -12.18 -3.60 11.02
CA ALA A 270 -11.38 -4.16 9.93
C ALA A 270 -11.53 -5.69 9.82
N LYS A 271 -11.51 -6.40 10.97
CA LYS A 271 -11.72 -7.84 11.02
C LYS A 271 -13.09 -8.25 10.47
N GLN A 272 -14.15 -7.56 10.89
CA GLN A 272 -15.50 -7.85 10.39
C GLN A 272 -15.68 -7.43 8.93
N ALA A 273 -15.00 -6.36 8.49
CA ALA A 273 -15.03 -5.92 7.09
C ALA A 273 -14.49 -6.98 6.13
N VAL A 274 -13.40 -7.66 6.46
CA VAL A 274 -12.83 -8.70 5.58
C VAL A 274 -13.67 -9.99 5.57
N GLU A 275 -14.55 -10.17 6.56
CA GLU A 275 -15.52 -11.26 6.59
C GLU A 275 -16.84 -10.92 5.89
N ASP A 276 -17.10 -9.67 5.59
CA ASP A 276 -18.32 -9.20 4.93
C ASP A 276 -18.44 -9.80 3.53
N PRO A 277 -19.60 -10.41 3.17
CA PRO A 277 -19.78 -11.06 1.87
C PRO A 277 -19.63 -10.10 0.68
N GLU A 278 -20.08 -8.85 0.82
CA GLU A 278 -19.97 -7.84 -0.22
C GLU A 278 -18.52 -7.42 -0.44
N PHE A 279 -17.75 -7.25 0.66
CA PHE A 279 -16.33 -7.02 0.57
C PHE A 279 -15.61 -8.18 -0.15
N LYS A 280 -15.88 -9.43 0.26
CA LYS A 280 -15.30 -10.62 -0.39
C LYS A 280 -15.62 -10.68 -1.88
N ALA A 281 -16.86 -10.37 -2.26
CA ALA A 281 -17.27 -10.33 -3.66
C ALA A 281 -16.52 -9.26 -4.47
N ILE A 282 -16.32 -8.07 -3.92
CA ILE A 282 -15.55 -7.00 -4.56
C ILE A 282 -14.08 -7.41 -4.72
N MET A 283 -13.45 -7.93 -3.66
CA MET A 283 -12.06 -8.35 -3.70
C MET A 283 -11.82 -9.49 -4.70
N THR A 284 -12.75 -10.43 -4.79
CA THR A 284 -12.74 -11.49 -5.82
C THR A 284 -12.85 -10.89 -7.22
N LYS A 285 -13.75 -9.93 -7.44
CA LYS A 285 -13.94 -9.28 -8.74
C LYS A 285 -12.70 -8.55 -9.24
N ILE A 286 -11.92 -7.96 -8.33
CA ILE A 286 -10.65 -7.29 -8.66
C ILE A 286 -9.45 -8.23 -8.56
N GLU A 287 -9.67 -9.54 -8.38
CA GLU A 287 -8.63 -10.58 -8.29
C GLU A 287 -7.56 -10.27 -7.23
N THR A 288 -7.99 -9.69 -6.10
CA THR A 288 -7.11 -9.38 -4.98
C THR A 288 -7.39 -10.33 -3.82
N PRO A 289 -6.49 -11.26 -3.52
CA PRO A 289 -6.63 -12.15 -2.38
C PRO A 289 -6.71 -11.36 -1.06
N ILE A 290 -7.63 -11.76 -0.21
CA ILE A 290 -7.70 -11.24 1.16
C ILE A 290 -6.62 -11.94 1.98
N HIS A 291 -5.70 -11.17 2.54
CA HIS A 291 -4.68 -11.67 3.46
C HIS A 291 -4.76 -10.88 4.77
N TYR A 292 -5.72 -11.25 5.60
CA TYR A 292 -5.95 -10.56 6.86
C TYR A 292 -4.95 -10.98 7.94
N LEU A 293 -4.26 -9.99 8.51
CA LEU A 293 -3.51 -10.13 9.76
C LEU A 293 -3.98 -9.04 10.72
N ASP A 294 -4.31 -9.41 11.95
CA ASP A 294 -4.62 -8.44 13.00
C ASP A 294 -3.34 -7.70 13.44
N ALA A 295 -3.47 -6.60 14.16
CA ALA A 295 -2.38 -5.69 14.50
C ALA A 295 -1.10 -6.38 15.01
N PRO A 296 -1.11 -7.35 15.95
CA PRO A 296 0.11 -7.98 16.43
C PRO A 296 0.84 -8.81 15.36
N GLU A 297 0.08 -9.56 14.54
CA GLU A 297 0.62 -10.36 13.44
C GLU A 297 1.07 -9.45 12.29
N PHE A 298 0.29 -8.39 12.02
CA PHE A 298 0.65 -7.39 11.02
C PHE A 298 1.92 -6.63 11.40
N GLN A 299 2.14 -6.28 12.68
CA GLN A 299 3.39 -5.67 13.12
C GLN A 299 4.59 -6.57 12.82
N LYS A 300 4.51 -7.88 13.13
CA LYS A 300 5.58 -8.84 12.82
C LYS A 300 5.84 -8.97 11.33
N PHE A 301 4.78 -9.02 10.53
CA PHE A 301 4.88 -9.01 9.07
C PHE A 301 5.58 -7.75 8.57
N TRP A 302 5.14 -6.57 9.05
CA TRP A 302 5.68 -5.28 8.66
C TRP A 302 7.15 -5.12 9.05
N ASP A 303 7.55 -5.53 10.26
CA ASP A 303 8.95 -5.49 10.71
C ASP A 303 9.86 -6.34 9.81
N LYS A 304 9.41 -7.56 9.47
CA LYS A 304 10.14 -8.45 8.57
C LYS A 304 10.26 -7.86 7.15
N ASP A 305 9.16 -7.37 6.61
CA ASP A 305 9.10 -6.74 5.29
C ASP A 305 9.98 -5.49 5.24
N ALA A 306 9.91 -4.63 6.26
CA ALA A 306 10.73 -3.43 6.36
C ALA A 306 12.23 -3.74 6.37
N ALA A 307 12.66 -4.78 7.09
CA ALA A 307 14.06 -5.20 7.11
C ALA A 307 14.53 -5.69 5.72
N MET A 308 13.70 -6.46 5.02
CA MET A 308 13.96 -6.93 3.66
C MET A 308 14.06 -5.74 2.69
N LEU A 309 13.12 -4.80 2.77
CA LEU A 309 13.07 -3.62 1.91
C LEU A 309 14.24 -2.66 2.18
N ALA A 310 14.65 -2.49 3.43
CA ALA A 310 15.84 -1.70 3.77
C ALA A 310 17.11 -2.30 3.12
N ALA A 311 17.26 -3.62 3.12
CA ALA A 311 18.35 -4.29 2.42
C ALA A 311 18.24 -4.11 0.90
N ALA A 312 17.03 -4.18 0.32
CA ALA A 312 16.81 -3.95 -1.10
C ALA A 312 17.15 -2.51 -1.51
N VAL A 313 16.72 -1.51 -0.74
CA VAL A 313 17.05 -0.09 -0.98
C VAL A 313 18.56 0.13 -0.99
N LYS A 314 19.29 -0.45 -0.04
CA LYS A 314 20.76 -0.37 0.00
C LYS A 314 21.42 -1.00 -1.23
N ARG A 315 20.91 -2.15 -1.70
CA ARG A 315 21.44 -2.83 -2.90
C ARG A 315 21.17 -2.04 -4.17
N VAL A 316 19.95 -1.51 -4.33
CA VAL A 316 19.58 -0.65 -5.47
C VAL A 316 20.41 0.62 -5.47
N GLY A 317 20.74 1.15 -4.28
CA GLY A 317 21.57 2.34 -4.13
C GLY A 317 20.85 3.62 -4.53
N LYS A 318 21.60 4.69 -4.79
CA LYS A 318 21.07 5.99 -5.23
C LYS A 318 20.61 5.87 -6.68
N VAL A 319 19.30 6.01 -6.89
CA VAL A 319 18.72 6.16 -8.22
C VAL A 319 18.60 7.66 -8.48
N GLU A 320 19.36 8.14 -9.47
CA GLU A 320 19.30 9.53 -9.90
C GLU A 320 18.14 9.72 -10.89
N ASP A 321 17.37 10.80 -10.70
CA ASP A 321 16.51 11.30 -11.77
C ASP A 321 17.41 11.74 -12.92
N LYS A 322 17.50 10.92 -13.97
CA LYS A 322 18.08 11.38 -15.22
C LYS A 322 17.07 12.34 -15.84
N LYS A 323 17.33 13.65 -15.61
CA LYS A 323 16.65 14.74 -16.31
C LYS A 323 16.87 14.68 -17.81
#